data_9599dca9d44a274d905d58cb155270d9
#
_entry.id   9599dca9d44a274d905d58cb155270d9
#
_cell.length_a   1.000
_cell.length_b   1.000
_cell.length_c   1.000
_cell.angle_alpha   90.00
_cell.angle_beta   90.00
_cell.angle_gamma   90.00
#
_symmetry.space_group_name_H-M   'P 1'
#
loop_
_entity.id
_entity.type
_entity.pdbx_description
1 polymer ?
#
loop_
_entity_poly.entity_id
_entity_poly.type
_entity_poly.pdbx_seq_one_letter_code
_entity_poly.pdbx_strand_id
1 'polypeptide(L)'
;MKKLSLMLLLVVCFTLALTGCGGGEKKTEAPKDAPKKAEAQVLNIYSWADYFDPQVLAEFEKANNCRINYDVYSNNEELLAKMQAGGALFDIIQPSDYMVTTMIQLNMLEKLDHSKLPNVQANLIESLKHPAYDQKQEYDIPYVRGITGIAYNKKYVKDPITSWADLWKPEYKGHIILLNDNREVFSLALKKLGKSNNSTDPKEVEAAFNELKKLNTNVLAYDTENNKQKMIAEEAWIAHMWSGDASFCNFDNPNIQFCVPKEGTLIWADNMAIPKGAKNKELAMKFLNYIYDPKVSAKNFDYMKLPNANATAIPMQKKEIVENPILKDAAAKSNMGEWLHDIGNAITMYDKFWTELKTGK
;
A
#
# COMPACT_ATOMS: atom_id res chain seq x y z
N MET A 1 -41.65 31.00 28.25
CA MET A 1 -42.99 31.28 27.72
C MET A 1 -43.13 30.41 26.45
N LYS A 2 -43.91 29.32 26.56
CA LYS A 2 -45.06 28.92 25.76
C LYS A 2 -44.78 28.90 24.22
N LYS A 3 -44.95 27.83 23.45
CA LYS A 3 -46.07 26.87 23.40
C LYS A 3 -45.65 25.56 22.74
N LEU A 4 -46.02 24.52 23.33
CA LEU A 4 -46.46 23.19 22.96
C LEU A 4 -47.52 23.24 21.83
N SER A 5 -47.42 22.32 20.84
CA SER A 5 -48.62 21.90 20.10
C SER A 5 -48.47 20.46 19.62
N LEU A 6 -49.29 19.67 20.17
CA LEU A 6 -49.67 18.29 20.03
C LEU A 6 -50.79 18.19 18.97
N MET A 7 -50.73 17.22 18.03
CA MET A 7 -51.89 16.68 17.32
C MET A 7 -51.50 15.37 16.66
N LEU A 8 -51.87 14.26 17.20
CA LEU A 8 -53.14 13.49 17.26
C LEU A 8 -53.43 12.64 16.00
N LEU A 9 -53.40 11.33 16.25
CA LEU A 9 -53.91 10.16 15.56
C LEU A 9 -55.05 10.36 14.53
N LEU A 10 -54.98 9.53 13.51
CA LEU A 10 -56.22 8.95 12.95
C LEU A 10 -55.95 7.51 12.41
N VAL A 11 -56.49 6.54 13.17
CA VAL A 11 -56.70 5.14 12.82
C VAL A 11 -58.03 5.11 12.03
N VAL A 12 -58.04 4.48 10.86
CA VAL A 12 -59.30 4.05 10.20
C VAL A 12 -59.18 2.56 9.90
N CYS A 13 -59.88 1.79 10.73
CA CYS A 13 -60.29 0.41 10.43
C CYS A 13 -61.40 0.42 9.39
N PHE A 14 -61.29 -0.40 8.37
CA PHE A 14 -62.44 -0.78 7.54
C PHE A 14 -62.48 -2.32 7.44
N THR A 15 -63.39 -2.89 8.21
CA THR A 15 -63.90 -4.25 8.07
C THR A 15 -65.16 -4.20 7.25
N LEU A 16 -65.33 -5.11 6.29
CA LEU A 16 -66.65 -5.69 5.85
C LEU A 16 -66.33 -6.75 4.78
N ALA A 17 -66.48 -7.95 5.09
CA ALA A 17 -67.64 -8.86 5.06
C ALA A 17 -67.80 -9.60 3.71
N LEU A 18 -67.75 -10.90 3.89
CA LEU A 18 -68.00 -12.01 2.99
C LEU A 18 -69.33 -11.95 2.24
N THR A 19 -69.31 -12.35 0.97
CA THR A 19 -70.32 -13.28 0.42
C THR A 19 -69.73 -13.99 -0.80
N GLY A 20 -69.92 -15.32 -0.83
CA GLY A 20 -69.33 -16.24 -1.76
C GLY A 20 -70.06 -16.35 -3.10
N CYS A 21 -69.50 -17.05 -4.01
CA CYS A 21 -70.06 -18.15 -4.77
C CYS A 21 -69.03 -18.74 -5.74
N GLY A 22 -69.04 -20.03 -5.87
CA GLY A 22 -68.08 -20.91 -6.49
C GLY A 22 -67.84 -20.72 -7.99
N GLY A 23 -66.66 -21.18 -8.37
CA GLY A 23 -66.20 -21.35 -9.73
C GLY A 23 -64.82 -21.94 -9.69
N GLY A 24 -64.70 -23.22 -10.10
CA GLY A 24 -63.47 -23.97 -10.10
C GLY A 24 -62.41 -23.31 -11.02
N GLU A 25 -61.35 -22.86 -10.44
CA GLU A 25 -60.14 -22.43 -11.18
C GLU A 25 -59.02 -23.45 -10.99
N LYS A 26 -58.56 -23.94 -12.12
CA LYS A 26 -57.35 -24.73 -12.25
C LYS A 26 -56.17 -23.96 -11.62
N LYS A 27 -55.56 -24.54 -10.60
CA LYS A 27 -54.24 -24.12 -10.09
C LYS A 27 -53.24 -24.25 -11.23
N THR A 28 -52.91 -23.15 -11.86
CA THR A 28 -51.67 -22.99 -12.62
C THR A 28 -50.54 -22.92 -11.59
N GLU A 29 -49.74 -23.99 -11.48
CA GLU A 29 -48.48 -23.95 -10.76
C GLU A 29 -47.61 -22.89 -11.44
N ALA A 30 -47.17 -21.89 -10.67
CA ALA A 30 -46.14 -20.96 -11.07
C ALA A 30 -44.86 -21.73 -11.35
N PRO A 31 -44.09 -21.41 -12.39
CA PRO A 31 -42.83 -22.08 -12.66
C PRO A 31 -41.92 -21.89 -11.48
N LYS A 32 -41.60 -22.97 -10.73
CA LYS A 32 -40.45 -23.08 -9.86
C LYS A 32 -39.22 -23.10 -10.77
N ASP A 33 -38.23 -22.29 -10.41
CA ASP A 33 -36.91 -22.18 -10.98
C ASP A 33 -36.70 -21.10 -12.05
N ALA A 34 -36.83 -19.84 -11.62
CA ALA A 34 -35.90 -18.84 -12.11
C ALA A 34 -34.56 -19.06 -11.34
N PRO A 35 -33.41 -19.26 -12.03
CA PRO A 35 -32.14 -19.41 -11.32
C PRO A 35 -31.93 -18.16 -10.47
N LYS A 36 -31.80 -18.32 -9.16
CA LYS A 36 -31.32 -17.27 -8.26
C LYS A 36 -30.02 -16.77 -8.86
N LYS A 37 -30.00 -15.52 -9.34
CA LYS A 37 -28.80 -14.84 -9.77
C LYS A 37 -27.84 -14.96 -8.57
N ALA A 38 -26.76 -15.72 -8.74
CA ALA A 38 -25.78 -15.89 -7.68
C ALA A 38 -25.32 -14.48 -7.27
N GLU A 39 -25.39 -14.19 -5.98
CA GLU A 39 -24.85 -12.92 -5.46
C GLU A 39 -23.41 -12.81 -5.92
N ALA A 40 -23.05 -11.64 -6.48
CA ALA A 40 -21.69 -11.40 -6.92
C ALA A 40 -20.75 -11.53 -5.73
N GLN A 41 -19.70 -12.33 -5.89
CA GLN A 41 -18.65 -12.47 -4.87
C GLN A 41 -17.97 -11.11 -4.66
N VAL A 42 -17.49 -10.84 -3.46
CA VAL A 42 -16.78 -9.59 -3.13
C VAL A 42 -15.33 -9.95 -2.79
N LEU A 43 -14.38 -9.42 -3.55
CA LEU A 43 -12.95 -9.52 -3.24
C LEU A 43 -12.52 -8.28 -2.46
N ASN A 44 -12.09 -8.47 -1.21
CA ASN A 44 -11.64 -7.38 -0.37
C ASN A 44 -10.11 -7.31 -0.40
N ILE A 45 -9.56 -6.21 -0.88
CA ILE A 45 -8.12 -5.95 -0.99
C ILE A 45 -7.76 -4.83 -0.01
N TYR A 46 -6.71 -5.03 0.79
CA TYR A 46 -6.13 -4.02 1.67
C TYR A 46 -4.68 -3.79 1.29
N SER A 47 -4.37 -2.61 0.79
CA SER A 47 -3.14 -2.35 0.05
C SER A 47 -2.63 -0.92 0.24
N TRP A 48 -1.53 -0.61 -0.39
CA TRP A 48 -1.03 0.75 -0.57
C TRP A 48 -1.91 1.53 -1.56
N ALA A 49 -1.92 2.85 -1.45
CA ALA A 49 -2.61 3.70 -2.40
C ALA A 49 -1.98 3.57 -3.82
N ASP A 50 -2.81 3.72 -4.86
CA ASP A 50 -2.41 3.78 -6.27
C ASP A 50 -1.70 2.52 -6.84
N TYR A 51 -1.86 1.34 -6.20
CA TYR A 51 -1.19 0.09 -6.62
C TYR A 51 -1.93 -0.66 -7.73
N PHE A 52 -3.15 -0.27 -8.05
CA PHE A 52 -3.92 -0.88 -9.13
C PHE A 52 -4.61 0.17 -10.01
N ASP A 53 -4.48 -0.01 -11.34
CA ASP A 53 -5.27 0.73 -12.32
C ASP A 53 -6.75 0.38 -12.13
N PRO A 54 -7.63 1.38 -11.90
CA PRO A 54 -9.07 1.14 -11.77
C PRO A 54 -9.68 0.38 -12.96
N GLN A 55 -9.11 0.53 -14.16
CA GLN A 55 -9.57 -0.22 -15.33
C GLN A 55 -9.19 -1.69 -15.25
N VAL A 56 -8.00 -2.02 -14.71
CA VAL A 56 -7.57 -3.41 -14.48
C VAL A 56 -8.47 -4.09 -13.46
N LEU A 57 -8.84 -3.38 -12.37
CA LEU A 57 -9.80 -3.87 -11.39
C LEU A 57 -11.18 -4.13 -12.01
N ALA A 58 -11.70 -3.17 -12.77
CA ALA A 58 -13.01 -3.28 -13.42
C ALA A 58 -13.06 -4.42 -14.47
N GLU A 59 -11.97 -4.66 -15.19
CA GLU A 59 -11.85 -5.80 -16.11
C GLU A 59 -11.91 -7.14 -15.38
N PHE A 60 -11.23 -7.26 -14.24
CA PHE A 60 -11.30 -8.45 -13.39
C PHE A 60 -12.71 -8.68 -12.83
N GLU A 61 -13.36 -7.64 -12.30
CA GLU A 61 -14.74 -7.69 -11.79
C GLU A 61 -15.70 -8.23 -12.85
N LYS A 62 -15.61 -7.67 -14.05
CA LYS A 62 -16.46 -8.08 -15.19
C LYS A 62 -16.21 -9.53 -15.60
N ALA A 63 -14.95 -9.95 -15.67
CA ALA A 63 -14.56 -11.29 -16.10
C ALA A 63 -14.96 -12.39 -15.09
N ASN A 64 -15.04 -12.04 -13.80
CA ASN A 64 -15.31 -12.99 -12.72
C ASN A 64 -16.68 -12.80 -12.07
N ASN A 65 -17.53 -11.92 -12.58
CA ASN A 65 -18.83 -11.57 -11.98
C ASN A 65 -18.72 -11.29 -10.47
N CYS A 66 -17.75 -10.45 -10.09
CA CYS A 66 -17.48 -10.09 -8.71
C CYS A 66 -17.41 -8.56 -8.54
N ARG A 67 -17.26 -8.11 -7.30
CA ARG A 67 -16.92 -6.73 -6.94
C ARG A 67 -15.61 -6.72 -6.17
N ILE A 68 -14.82 -5.67 -6.33
CA ILE A 68 -13.61 -5.43 -5.57
C ILE A 68 -13.86 -4.26 -4.61
N ASN A 69 -13.66 -4.49 -3.31
CA ASN A 69 -13.50 -3.44 -2.34
C ASN A 69 -12.00 -3.21 -2.16
N TYR A 70 -11.56 -1.99 -2.34
CA TYR A 70 -10.14 -1.61 -2.25
C TYR A 70 -9.97 -0.60 -1.12
N ASP A 71 -9.39 -1.05 -0.02
CA ASP A 71 -9.06 -0.24 1.14
C ASP A 71 -7.54 0.02 1.19
N VAL A 72 -7.12 1.15 1.76
CA VAL A 72 -5.72 1.56 1.82
C VAL A 72 -5.24 1.73 3.25
N TYR A 73 -3.92 1.61 3.44
CA TYR A 73 -3.20 1.90 4.68
C TYR A 73 -1.93 2.71 4.38
N SER A 74 -1.37 3.35 5.41
CA SER A 74 -0.24 4.25 5.28
C SER A 74 1.11 3.64 5.70
N ASN A 75 1.09 2.54 6.48
CA ASN A 75 2.28 1.82 6.95
C ASN A 75 1.95 0.38 7.36
N ASN A 76 2.97 -0.47 7.46
CA ASN A 76 2.81 -1.89 7.77
C ASN A 76 2.30 -2.17 9.19
N GLU A 77 2.58 -1.29 10.14
CA GLU A 77 2.11 -1.42 11.53
C GLU A 77 0.59 -1.22 11.61
N GLU A 78 0.04 -0.30 10.80
CA GLU A 78 -1.40 -0.12 10.63
C GLU A 78 -2.04 -1.38 10.02
N LEU A 79 -1.42 -1.94 8.97
CA LEU A 79 -1.84 -3.21 8.38
C LEU A 79 -1.88 -4.31 9.45
N LEU A 80 -0.80 -4.51 10.20
CA LEU A 80 -0.70 -5.54 11.22
C LEU A 80 -1.76 -5.37 12.31
N ALA A 81 -1.92 -4.17 12.84
CA ALA A 81 -2.92 -3.85 13.86
C ALA A 81 -4.35 -4.15 13.38
N LYS A 82 -4.67 -3.77 12.15
CA LYS A 82 -5.97 -4.06 11.51
C LYS A 82 -6.20 -5.55 11.37
N MET A 83 -5.19 -6.31 10.96
CA MET A 83 -5.26 -7.75 10.81
C MET A 83 -5.44 -8.46 12.17
N GLN A 84 -4.76 -7.99 13.23
CA GLN A 84 -4.88 -8.52 14.58
C GLN A 84 -6.25 -8.21 15.23
N ALA A 85 -6.84 -7.07 14.92
CA ALA A 85 -8.15 -6.65 15.43
C ALA A 85 -9.34 -7.44 14.84
N GLY A 86 -9.12 -8.36 13.92
CA GLY A 86 -10.16 -9.18 13.30
C GLY A 86 -10.15 -9.12 11.78
N GLY A 87 -8.97 -9.12 11.18
CA GLY A 87 -8.71 -8.96 9.76
C GLY A 87 -9.24 -10.01 8.79
N ALA A 88 -10.08 -10.93 9.23
CA ALA A 88 -10.84 -11.86 8.36
C ALA A 88 -11.79 -11.14 7.35
N LEU A 89 -11.67 -9.81 7.26
CA LEU A 89 -12.42 -8.97 6.33
C LEU A 89 -11.75 -8.86 4.96
N PHE A 90 -10.46 -9.19 4.86
CA PHE A 90 -9.70 -9.05 3.61
C PHE A 90 -9.35 -10.41 3.02
N ASP A 91 -9.30 -10.45 1.68
CA ASP A 91 -8.95 -11.63 0.90
C ASP A 91 -7.52 -11.54 0.34
N ILE A 92 -7.04 -10.31 0.12
CA ILE A 92 -5.66 -10.00 -0.31
C ILE A 92 -5.14 -8.84 0.55
N ILE A 93 -3.89 -8.94 0.97
CA ILE A 93 -3.12 -7.88 1.63
C ILE A 93 -1.78 -7.71 0.93
N GLN A 94 -1.15 -6.52 1.07
CA GLN A 94 0.13 -6.23 0.43
C GLN A 94 1.23 -5.82 1.41
N PRO A 95 1.68 -6.71 2.31
CA PRO A 95 2.74 -6.41 3.26
C PRO A 95 4.10 -6.21 2.58
N SER A 96 4.93 -5.34 3.15
CA SER A 96 6.34 -5.27 2.77
C SER A 96 7.12 -6.47 3.32
N ASP A 97 8.33 -6.67 2.83
CA ASP A 97 9.24 -7.78 3.11
C ASP A 97 9.34 -8.20 4.59
N TYR A 98 9.71 -7.27 5.48
CA TYR A 98 9.83 -7.56 6.92
C TYR A 98 8.50 -7.93 7.57
N MET A 99 7.41 -7.33 7.09
CA MET A 99 6.07 -7.60 7.59
C MET A 99 5.58 -8.98 7.14
N VAL A 100 5.96 -9.46 5.95
CA VAL A 100 5.75 -10.86 5.54
C VAL A 100 6.36 -11.80 6.56
N THR A 101 7.64 -11.58 6.95
CA THR A 101 8.31 -12.39 7.98
C THR A 101 7.52 -12.38 9.30
N THR A 102 7.14 -11.20 9.78
CA THR A 102 6.36 -11.02 11.01
C THR A 102 5.03 -11.77 10.94
N MET A 103 4.29 -11.63 9.83
CA MET A 103 2.98 -12.27 9.67
C MET A 103 3.07 -13.78 9.51
N ILE A 104 4.14 -14.31 8.90
CA ILE A 104 4.42 -15.75 8.87
C ILE A 104 4.65 -16.29 10.30
N GLN A 105 5.49 -15.62 11.09
CA GLN A 105 5.77 -16.01 12.48
C GLN A 105 4.52 -15.99 13.35
N LEU A 106 3.63 -15.02 13.14
CA LEU A 106 2.34 -14.90 13.81
C LEU A 106 1.26 -15.84 13.25
N ASN A 107 1.59 -16.67 12.24
CA ASN A 107 0.67 -17.61 11.59
C ASN A 107 -0.58 -16.91 11.01
N MET A 108 -0.40 -15.72 10.43
CA MET A 108 -1.47 -14.88 9.90
C MET A 108 -1.67 -15.00 8.40
N LEU A 109 -0.80 -15.71 7.67
CA LEU A 109 -0.89 -15.90 6.22
C LEU A 109 -1.28 -17.32 5.85
N GLU A 110 -2.02 -17.45 4.74
CA GLU A 110 -2.30 -18.73 4.08
C GLU A 110 -1.14 -19.13 3.16
N LYS A 111 -0.88 -20.44 3.07
CA LYS A 111 0.01 -20.94 2.03
C LYS A 111 -0.66 -20.84 0.66
N LEU A 112 0.10 -20.37 -0.31
CA LEU A 112 -0.36 -20.23 -1.68
C LEU A 112 -0.29 -21.57 -2.43
N ASP A 113 -1.33 -21.86 -3.20
CA ASP A 113 -1.33 -22.99 -4.14
C ASP A 113 -0.71 -22.57 -5.47
N HIS A 114 0.58 -22.80 -5.62
CA HIS A 114 1.35 -22.43 -6.83
C HIS A 114 0.82 -23.07 -8.11
N SER A 115 0.09 -24.20 -8.05
CA SER A 115 -0.53 -24.79 -9.23
C SER A 115 -1.60 -23.89 -9.86
N LYS A 116 -2.16 -22.96 -9.09
CA LYS A 116 -3.14 -21.96 -9.53
C LYS A 116 -2.51 -20.64 -9.99
N LEU A 117 -1.18 -20.54 -9.97
CA LEU A 117 -0.42 -19.33 -10.27
C LEU A 117 0.53 -19.47 -11.47
N PRO A 118 0.10 -20.05 -12.62
CA PRO A 118 0.99 -20.27 -13.75
C PRO A 118 1.60 -18.97 -14.31
N ASN A 119 0.88 -17.85 -14.29
CA ASN A 119 1.41 -16.56 -14.74
C ASN A 119 2.53 -16.05 -13.84
N VAL A 120 2.40 -16.22 -12.52
CA VAL A 120 3.45 -15.85 -11.56
C VAL A 120 4.70 -16.69 -11.78
N GLN A 121 4.53 -18.02 -11.84
CA GLN A 121 5.67 -18.94 -12.04
C GLN A 121 6.43 -18.66 -13.32
N ALA A 122 5.71 -18.38 -14.42
CA ALA A 122 6.32 -18.12 -15.72
C ALA A 122 6.99 -16.76 -15.83
N ASN A 123 6.49 -15.75 -15.13
CA ASN A 123 6.81 -14.37 -15.46
C ASN A 123 7.51 -13.57 -14.35
N LEU A 124 7.53 -14.05 -13.08
CA LEU A 124 8.23 -13.34 -12.01
C LEU A 124 9.72 -13.21 -12.33
N ILE A 125 10.27 -12.00 -12.25
CA ILE A 125 11.70 -11.74 -12.51
C ILE A 125 12.57 -12.53 -11.53
N GLU A 126 13.71 -13.04 -12.02
CA GLU A 126 14.59 -13.94 -11.27
C GLU A 126 15.06 -13.33 -9.94
N SER A 127 15.35 -12.04 -9.93
CA SER A 127 15.83 -11.33 -8.74
C SER A 127 14.82 -11.20 -7.59
N LEU A 128 13.56 -11.55 -7.82
CA LEU A 128 12.49 -11.56 -6.81
C LEU A 128 12.02 -12.97 -6.45
N LYS A 129 12.60 -14.01 -7.08
CA LYS A 129 12.32 -15.39 -6.69
C LYS A 129 13.06 -15.76 -5.41
N HIS A 130 12.41 -16.54 -4.56
CA HIS A 130 12.97 -17.07 -3.32
C HIS A 130 13.57 -15.99 -2.39
N PRO A 131 12.79 -14.94 -2.07
CA PRO A 131 13.30 -13.84 -1.26
C PRO A 131 13.66 -14.32 0.15
N ALA A 132 14.59 -13.61 0.80
CA ALA A 132 15.09 -14.01 2.12
C ALA A 132 13.98 -14.09 3.20
N TYR A 133 12.92 -13.29 3.05
CA TYR A 133 11.78 -13.23 3.97
C TYR A 133 10.76 -14.35 3.76
N ASP A 134 10.73 -15.00 2.59
CA ASP A 134 10.00 -16.25 2.31
C ASP A 134 10.77 -17.11 1.29
N GLN A 135 11.86 -17.76 1.75
CA GLN A 135 12.77 -18.51 0.88
C GLN A 135 12.11 -19.60 0.04
N LYS A 136 11.01 -20.17 0.50
CA LYS A 136 10.23 -21.15 -0.23
C LYS A 136 9.15 -20.53 -1.10
N GLN A 137 8.92 -19.25 -0.93
CA GLN A 137 7.87 -18.49 -1.59
C GLN A 137 6.48 -19.13 -1.39
N GLU A 138 6.22 -19.59 -0.14
CA GLU A 138 5.00 -20.33 0.19
C GLU A 138 3.83 -19.40 0.54
N TYR A 139 4.10 -18.14 0.96
CA TYR A 139 3.08 -17.28 1.57
C TYR A 139 2.82 -16.00 0.81
N ASP A 140 3.77 -15.56 -0.01
CA ASP A 140 3.69 -14.29 -0.71
C ASP A 140 4.10 -14.37 -2.19
N ILE A 141 3.73 -13.33 -2.91
CA ILE A 141 4.18 -13.08 -4.28
C ILE A 141 4.78 -11.68 -4.31
N PRO A 142 6.11 -11.53 -4.51
CA PRO A 142 6.72 -10.22 -4.68
C PRO A 142 6.07 -9.46 -5.85
N TYR A 143 5.76 -8.20 -5.64
CA TYR A 143 4.99 -7.41 -6.59
C TYR A 143 5.72 -6.14 -7.05
N VAL A 144 6.20 -5.34 -6.12
CA VAL A 144 6.97 -4.12 -6.38
C VAL A 144 8.21 -4.12 -5.51
N ARG A 145 9.30 -3.54 -6.01
CA ARG A 145 10.46 -3.20 -5.18
C ARG A 145 10.97 -1.82 -5.48
N GLY A 146 11.59 -1.20 -4.50
CA GLY A 146 12.18 0.11 -4.64
C GLY A 146 13.19 0.41 -3.57
N ILE A 147 13.64 1.65 -3.55
CA ILE A 147 14.47 2.22 -2.50
C ILE A 147 13.85 3.52 -2.02
N THR A 148 14.16 3.88 -0.80
CA THR A 148 13.78 5.15 -0.22
C THR A 148 14.86 6.19 -0.46
N GLY A 149 14.50 7.46 -0.57
CA GLY A 149 15.47 8.53 -0.79
C GLY A 149 14.88 9.90 -0.58
N ILE A 150 15.49 10.88 -1.22
CA ILE A 150 15.08 12.28 -1.11
C ILE A 150 14.66 12.77 -2.49
N ALA A 151 13.36 13.06 -2.65
CA ALA A 151 12.88 13.83 -3.79
C ALA A 151 13.02 15.33 -3.48
N TYR A 152 13.44 16.14 -4.45
CA TYR A 152 13.56 17.57 -4.27
C TYR A 152 13.29 18.34 -5.56
N ASN A 153 12.72 19.53 -5.42
CA ASN A 153 12.41 20.40 -6.55
C ASN A 153 13.58 21.39 -6.78
N LYS A 154 14.33 21.21 -7.87
CA LYS A 154 15.48 22.06 -8.25
C LYS A 154 15.12 23.53 -8.50
N LYS A 155 13.83 23.88 -8.60
CA LYS A 155 13.38 25.27 -8.65
C LYS A 155 13.65 26.00 -7.32
N TYR A 156 13.54 25.30 -6.20
CA TYR A 156 13.73 25.85 -4.86
C TYR A 156 15.04 25.40 -4.21
N VAL A 157 15.44 24.14 -4.42
CA VAL A 157 16.67 23.57 -3.90
C VAL A 157 17.76 23.73 -4.95
N LYS A 158 18.67 24.69 -4.73
CA LYS A 158 19.69 25.08 -5.74
C LYS A 158 20.91 24.17 -5.69
N ASP A 159 21.34 23.79 -4.50
CA ASP A 159 22.44 22.85 -4.31
C ASP A 159 21.94 21.42 -4.39
N PRO A 160 22.64 20.53 -5.13
CA PRO A 160 22.24 19.14 -5.19
C PRO A 160 22.18 18.50 -3.81
N ILE A 161 21.10 17.79 -3.51
CA ILE A 161 20.99 16.95 -2.31
C ILE A 161 21.86 15.72 -2.53
N THR A 162 22.66 15.34 -1.52
CA THR A 162 23.57 14.18 -1.58
C THR A 162 23.59 13.37 -0.30
N SER A 163 22.97 13.86 0.77
CA SER A 163 23.07 13.35 2.13
C SER A 163 21.74 13.49 2.86
N TRP A 164 21.45 12.55 3.75
CA TRP A 164 20.34 12.73 4.70
C TRP A 164 20.54 13.98 5.54
N ALA A 165 21.78 14.35 5.88
CA ALA A 165 22.07 15.56 6.65
C ALA A 165 21.62 16.86 5.98
N ASP A 166 21.43 16.86 4.66
CA ASP A 166 20.94 18.04 3.93
C ASP A 166 19.54 18.46 4.38
N LEU A 167 18.71 17.52 4.88
CA LEU A 167 17.36 17.81 5.38
C LEU A 167 17.36 18.73 6.61
N TRP A 168 18.47 18.80 7.36
CA TRP A 168 18.61 19.65 8.56
C TRP A 168 19.01 21.10 8.26
N LYS A 169 19.24 21.46 7.00
CA LYS A 169 19.58 22.83 6.63
C LYS A 169 18.43 23.78 6.96
N PRO A 170 18.70 24.92 7.62
CA PRO A 170 17.63 25.83 8.09
C PRO A 170 16.85 26.50 6.96
N GLU A 171 17.39 26.60 5.76
CA GLU A 171 16.71 27.13 4.58
C GLU A 171 15.49 26.31 4.15
N TYR A 172 15.37 25.06 4.60
CA TYR A 172 14.25 24.18 4.27
C TYR A 172 13.13 24.17 5.31
N LYS A 173 13.17 25.14 6.27
CA LYS A 173 12.19 25.24 7.34
C LYS A 173 10.76 25.29 6.83
N GLY A 174 9.97 24.28 7.23
CA GLY A 174 8.54 24.16 6.88
C GLY A 174 8.29 23.73 5.41
N HIS A 175 9.30 23.19 4.73
CA HIS A 175 9.19 22.79 3.32
C HIS A 175 9.51 21.31 3.06
N ILE A 176 9.65 20.49 4.09
CA ILE A 176 9.96 19.07 3.98
C ILE A 176 8.74 18.23 4.32
N ILE A 177 8.40 17.27 3.47
CA ILE A 177 7.46 16.21 3.79
C ILE A 177 8.26 14.96 4.17
N LEU A 178 7.87 14.32 5.26
CA LEU A 178 8.32 12.98 5.63
C LEU A 178 7.18 11.99 5.47
N LEU A 179 7.51 10.73 5.18
CA LEU A 179 6.52 9.65 5.19
C LEU A 179 5.87 9.53 6.57
N ASN A 180 4.61 9.16 6.63
CA ASN A 180 3.92 8.87 7.89
C ASN A 180 4.16 7.41 8.30
N ASP A 181 5.43 7.05 8.41
CA ASP A 181 5.91 5.70 8.71
C ASP A 181 7.09 5.79 9.68
N ASN A 182 6.97 5.14 10.86
CA ASN A 182 7.97 5.23 11.92
C ASN A 182 9.29 4.59 11.50
N ARG A 183 9.27 3.40 10.86
CA ARG A 183 10.47 2.68 10.45
C ARG A 183 11.23 3.44 9.37
N GLU A 184 10.52 4.02 8.41
CA GLU A 184 11.08 4.86 7.35
C GLU A 184 11.71 6.14 7.92
N VAL A 185 11.00 6.86 8.79
CA VAL A 185 11.50 8.13 9.34
C VAL A 185 12.66 7.92 10.31
N PHE A 186 12.63 6.88 11.15
CA PHE A 186 13.78 6.58 11.99
C PHE A 186 15.00 6.14 11.18
N SER A 187 14.79 5.45 10.05
CA SER A 187 15.87 5.00 9.18
C SER A 187 16.71 6.16 8.65
N LEU A 188 16.08 7.26 8.20
CA LEU A 188 16.85 8.42 7.70
C LEU A 188 17.76 9.04 8.78
N ALA A 189 17.30 9.09 10.05
CA ALA A 189 18.08 9.61 11.15
C ALA A 189 19.19 8.64 11.59
N LEU A 190 18.89 7.34 11.63
CA LEU A 190 19.88 6.29 11.92
C LEU A 190 20.99 6.29 10.86
N LYS A 191 20.63 6.35 9.56
CA LYS A 191 21.61 6.45 8.47
C LYS A 191 22.47 7.71 8.57
N LYS A 192 21.86 8.87 8.85
CA LYS A 192 22.62 10.10 9.13
C LYS A 192 23.65 9.92 10.24
N LEU A 193 23.33 9.11 11.25
CA LEU A 193 24.23 8.79 12.37
C LEU A 193 25.19 7.63 12.07
N GLY A 194 25.18 7.05 10.87
CA GLY A 194 25.98 5.89 10.48
C GLY A 194 25.58 4.59 11.18
N LYS A 195 24.27 4.45 11.50
CA LYS A 195 23.71 3.28 12.19
C LYS A 195 22.88 2.41 11.25
N SER A 196 22.62 1.16 11.69
CA SER A 196 21.70 0.26 10.99
C SER A 196 20.27 0.74 11.10
N ASN A 197 19.50 0.57 10.03
CA ASN A 197 18.05 0.79 10.00
C ASN A 197 17.29 -0.17 10.94
N ASN A 198 17.94 -1.24 11.37
CA ASN A 198 17.40 -2.26 12.24
C ASN A 198 17.97 -2.19 13.67
N SER A 199 18.49 -1.03 14.08
CA SER A 199 19.05 -0.89 15.42
C SER A 199 18.01 -1.19 16.51
N THR A 200 18.37 -2.06 17.45
CA THR A 200 17.60 -2.37 18.65
C THR A 200 18.26 -1.77 19.91
N ASP A 201 19.38 -1.06 19.76
CA ASP A 201 20.06 -0.39 20.86
C ASP A 201 19.28 0.86 21.28
N PRO A 202 18.78 0.93 22.53
CA PRO A 202 18.01 2.08 23.00
C PRO A 202 18.74 3.42 22.85
N LYS A 203 20.09 3.43 23.00
CA LYS A 203 20.87 4.65 22.87
C LYS A 203 20.95 5.15 21.43
N GLU A 204 21.04 4.24 20.46
CA GLU A 204 21.06 4.61 19.05
C GLU A 204 19.70 5.12 18.59
N VAL A 205 18.60 4.46 19.02
CA VAL A 205 17.25 4.87 18.68
C VAL A 205 16.90 6.21 19.36
N GLU A 206 17.30 6.42 20.61
CA GLU A 206 17.14 7.71 21.30
C GLU A 206 17.94 8.83 20.62
N ALA A 207 19.16 8.53 20.16
CA ALA A 207 19.98 9.49 19.42
C ALA A 207 19.29 9.88 18.09
N ALA A 208 18.75 8.89 17.36
CA ALA A 208 17.97 9.15 16.14
C ALA A 208 16.74 9.99 16.43
N PHE A 209 15.97 9.69 17.49
CA PHE A 209 14.83 10.49 17.93
C PHE A 209 15.23 11.95 18.24
N ASN A 210 16.34 12.17 18.92
CA ASN A 210 16.83 13.52 19.22
C ASN A 210 17.23 14.29 17.96
N GLU A 211 17.76 13.62 16.93
CA GLU A 211 17.98 14.21 15.61
C GLU A 211 16.65 14.55 14.92
N LEU A 212 15.67 13.65 14.95
CA LEU A 212 14.35 13.89 14.37
C LEU A 212 13.62 15.06 15.02
N LYS A 213 13.75 15.26 16.34
CA LYS A 213 13.21 16.46 17.02
C LYS A 213 13.79 17.76 16.45
N LYS A 214 15.09 17.76 16.11
CA LYS A 214 15.71 18.93 15.45
C LYS A 214 15.18 19.12 14.04
N LEU A 215 15.04 18.02 13.28
CA LEU A 215 14.50 18.05 11.92
C LEU A 215 13.05 18.54 11.88
N ASN A 216 12.28 18.27 12.93
CA ASN A 216 10.84 18.59 12.99
C ASN A 216 10.52 20.07 12.72
N THR A 217 11.48 20.97 12.96
CA THR A 217 11.33 22.39 12.62
C THR A 217 11.26 22.65 11.10
N ASN A 218 11.82 21.75 10.30
CA ASN A 218 11.83 21.81 8.84
C ASN A 218 10.64 21.07 8.21
N VAL A 219 9.96 20.23 9.00
CA VAL A 219 8.86 19.38 8.52
C VAL A 219 7.59 20.21 8.33
N LEU A 220 7.04 20.14 7.14
CA LEU A 220 5.72 20.64 6.77
C LEU A 220 4.63 19.68 7.24
N ALA A 221 4.84 18.38 6.94
CA ALA A 221 3.87 17.32 7.25
C ALA A 221 4.53 15.94 7.30
N TYR A 222 3.90 15.03 8.04
CA TYR A 222 4.07 13.59 7.94
C TYR A 222 2.92 13.05 7.09
N ASP A 223 3.17 12.68 5.83
CA ASP A 223 2.10 12.33 4.88
C ASP A 223 2.62 11.32 3.85
N THR A 224 2.06 10.13 3.86
CA THR A 224 2.36 9.08 2.88
C THR A 224 1.42 9.15 1.68
N GLU A 225 0.14 9.49 1.90
CA GLU A 225 -0.91 9.36 0.89
C GLU A 225 -0.92 10.52 -0.12
N ASN A 226 -0.67 11.76 0.35
CA ASN A 226 -0.76 12.97 -0.48
C ASN A 226 0.61 13.61 -0.76
N ASN A 227 1.71 12.94 -0.42
CA ASN A 227 3.07 13.47 -0.59
C ASN A 227 3.37 13.80 -2.07
N LYS A 228 2.93 12.95 -3.00
CA LYS A 228 3.09 13.15 -4.46
C LYS A 228 2.42 14.45 -4.91
N GLN A 229 1.15 14.62 -4.54
CA GLN A 229 0.34 15.77 -4.94
C GLN A 229 0.95 17.08 -4.41
N LYS A 230 1.40 17.08 -3.15
CA LYS A 230 2.04 18.26 -2.53
C LYS A 230 3.39 18.61 -3.18
N MET A 231 4.16 17.60 -3.60
CA MET A 231 5.40 17.83 -4.33
C MET A 231 5.13 18.37 -5.73
N ILE A 232 4.16 17.81 -6.46
CA ILE A 232 3.78 18.24 -7.82
C ILE A 232 3.22 19.66 -7.77
N ALA A 233 2.37 19.98 -6.78
CA ALA A 233 1.80 21.31 -6.56
C ALA A 233 2.80 22.35 -6.02
N GLU A 234 4.05 21.93 -5.73
CA GLU A 234 5.11 22.78 -5.19
C GLU A 234 4.82 23.34 -3.77
N GLU A 235 3.91 22.70 -3.01
CA GLU A 235 3.65 23.03 -1.61
C GLU A 235 4.83 22.64 -0.72
N ALA A 236 5.53 21.55 -1.08
CA ALA A 236 6.78 21.17 -0.46
C ALA A 236 7.92 21.25 -1.48
N TRP A 237 9.13 21.49 -0.98
CA TRP A 237 10.35 21.56 -1.80
C TRP A 237 11.15 20.27 -1.78
N ILE A 238 11.04 19.54 -0.69
CA ILE A 238 11.76 18.29 -0.44
C ILE A 238 10.78 17.28 0.17
N ALA A 239 10.95 16.02 -0.22
CA ALA A 239 10.23 14.91 0.39
C ALA A 239 11.15 13.71 0.65
N HIS A 240 11.06 13.14 1.83
CA HIS A 240 11.47 11.78 2.11
C HIS A 240 10.47 10.86 1.42
N MET A 241 10.90 10.10 0.41
CA MET A 241 9.99 9.52 -0.56
C MET A 241 10.55 8.23 -1.15
N TRP A 242 9.68 7.34 -1.57
CA TRP A 242 10.03 6.15 -2.32
C TRP A 242 10.39 6.52 -3.78
N SER A 243 11.31 5.77 -4.36
CA SER A 243 11.80 6.00 -5.72
C SER A 243 10.69 5.98 -6.78
N GLY A 244 9.67 5.13 -6.58
CA GLY A 244 8.50 5.07 -7.44
C GLY A 244 7.66 6.34 -7.40
N ASP A 245 7.38 6.85 -6.21
CA ASP A 245 6.63 8.10 -6.02
C ASP A 245 7.40 9.31 -6.57
N ALA A 246 8.72 9.33 -6.36
CA ALA A 246 9.58 10.37 -6.94
C ALA A 246 9.57 10.34 -8.47
N SER A 247 9.59 9.14 -9.07
CA SER A 247 9.42 8.97 -10.51
C SER A 247 8.07 9.48 -10.98
N PHE A 248 7.00 9.13 -10.28
CA PHE A 248 5.65 9.63 -10.57
C PHE A 248 5.61 11.16 -10.56
N CYS A 249 6.16 11.78 -9.52
CA CYS A 249 6.24 13.25 -9.43
C CYS A 249 7.05 13.87 -10.56
N ASN A 250 8.16 13.24 -10.98
CA ASN A 250 9.01 13.73 -12.06
C ASN A 250 8.30 13.73 -13.42
N PHE A 251 7.39 12.80 -13.69
CA PHE A 251 6.58 12.81 -14.92
C PHE A 251 5.69 14.05 -15.00
N ASP A 252 5.10 14.46 -13.88
CA ASP A 252 4.16 15.59 -13.85
C ASP A 252 4.87 16.94 -13.60
N ASN A 253 6.04 16.92 -12.91
CA ASN A 253 6.88 18.08 -12.68
C ASN A 253 8.38 17.72 -12.88
N PRO A 254 8.95 17.97 -14.06
CA PRO A 254 10.35 17.62 -14.38
C PRO A 254 11.41 18.34 -13.54
N ASN A 255 11.01 19.33 -12.73
CA ASN A 255 11.93 19.95 -11.76
C ASN A 255 12.17 19.05 -10.54
N ILE A 256 11.35 18.05 -10.31
CA ILE A 256 11.52 17.11 -9.21
C ILE A 256 12.61 16.11 -9.60
N GLN A 257 13.64 16.04 -8.77
CA GLN A 257 14.77 15.12 -8.86
C GLN A 257 14.74 14.18 -7.67
N PHE A 258 15.53 13.12 -7.74
CA PHE A 258 15.65 12.13 -6.66
C PHE A 258 17.12 11.88 -6.34
N CYS A 259 17.42 11.72 -5.07
CA CYS A 259 18.74 11.40 -4.57
C CYS A 259 18.67 10.14 -3.69
N VAL A 260 19.58 9.20 -3.94
CA VAL A 260 19.93 8.15 -3.00
C VAL A 260 21.07 8.69 -2.14
N PRO A 261 20.85 8.93 -0.84
CA PRO A 261 21.85 9.55 0.03
C PRO A 261 23.11 8.68 0.19
N LYS A 262 24.26 9.33 0.29
CA LYS A 262 25.58 8.66 0.39
C LYS A 262 25.75 7.77 1.62
N GLU A 263 25.00 8.03 2.69
CA GLU A 263 25.02 7.23 3.93
C GLU A 263 24.30 5.88 3.78
N GLY A 264 23.68 5.65 2.62
CA GLY A 264 22.82 4.50 2.38
C GLY A 264 21.36 4.80 2.70
N THR A 265 20.51 3.83 2.45
CA THR A 265 19.05 3.99 2.52
C THR A 265 18.35 2.69 2.90
N LEU A 266 17.02 2.65 2.73
CA LEU A 266 16.22 1.44 2.74
C LEU A 266 16.03 0.90 1.32
N ILE A 267 16.09 -0.43 1.20
CA ILE A 267 15.53 -1.19 0.09
C ILE A 267 14.33 -1.96 0.61
N TRP A 268 13.30 -2.06 -0.19
CA TRP A 268 12.04 -2.69 0.18
C TRP A 268 11.42 -3.45 -0.99
N ALA A 269 10.58 -4.41 -0.66
CA ALA A 269 9.70 -5.08 -1.62
C ALA A 269 8.31 -5.25 -1.01
N ASP A 270 7.29 -4.91 -1.78
CA ASP A 270 5.90 -5.14 -1.41
C ASP A 270 5.40 -6.40 -2.09
N ASN A 271 4.63 -7.16 -1.35
CA ASN A 271 4.23 -8.50 -1.71
C ASN A 271 2.71 -8.63 -1.64
N MET A 272 2.14 -9.48 -2.46
CA MET A 272 0.74 -9.86 -2.32
C MET A 272 0.63 -11.16 -1.54
N ALA A 273 -0.19 -11.17 -0.51
CA ALA A 273 -0.43 -12.33 0.34
C ALA A 273 -1.93 -12.53 0.62
N ILE A 274 -2.31 -13.76 0.96
CA ILE A 274 -3.66 -14.11 1.37
C ILE A 274 -3.65 -14.28 2.89
N PRO A 275 -4.42 -13.47 3.65
CA PRO A 275 -4.46 -13.60 5.10
C PRO A 275 -5.23 -14.85 5.51
N LYS A 276 -4.88 -15.41 6.67
CA LYS A 276 -5.65 -16.51 7.29
C LYS A 276 -7.09 -16.09 7.56
N GLY A 277 -8.01 -16.98 7.20
CA GLY A 277 -9.43 -16.71 7.35
C GLY A 277 -10.06 -15.92 6.21
N ALA A 278 -9.32 -15.62 5.14
CA ALA A 278 -9.86 -15.04 3.91
C ALA A 278 -11.07 -15.87 3.42
N LYS A 279 -12.17 -15.19 3.11
CA LYS A 279 -13.42 -15.85 2.74
C LYS A 279 -13.46 -16.28 1.30
N ASN A 280 -12.76 -15.54 0.42
CA ASN A 280 -12.80 -15.71 -1.03
C ASN A 280 -11.43 -16.13 -1.59
N LYS A 281 -10.77 -17.12 -0.95
CA LYS A 281 -9.42 -17.59 -1.32
C LYS A 281 -9.27 -17.93 -2.80
N GLU A 282 -10.26 -18.62 -3.37
CA GLU A 282 -10.23 -19.01 -4.79
C GLU A 282 -10.26 -17.78 -5.71
N LEU A 283 -11.07 -16.78 -5.36
CA LEU A 283 -11.13 -15.54 -6.11
C LEU A 283 -9.84 -14.72 -5.93
N ALA A 284 -9.27 -14.71 -4.71
CA ALA A 284 -7.97 -14.10 -4.43
C ALA A 284 -6.86 -14.74 -5.28
N MET A 285 -6.76 -16.09 -5.32
CA MET A 285 -5.79 -16.81 -6.16
C MET A 285 -5.95 -16.46 -7.65
N LYS A 286 -7.19 -16.36 -8.15
CA LYS A 286 -7.46 -15.92 -9.52
C LYS A 286 -6.96 -14.50 -9.77
N PHE A 287 -7.16 -13.57 -8.80
CA PHE A 287 -6.68 -12.21 -8.91
C PHE A 287 -5.15 -12.15 -8.93
N LEU A 288 -4.48 -12.88 -8.03
CA LEU A 288 -3.02 -12.97 -8.00
C LEU A 288 -2.45 -13.47 -9.32
N ASN A 289 -3.06 -14.48 -9.92
CA ASN A 289 -2.64 -14.98 -11.24
C ASN A 289 -2.97 -14.00 -12.37
N TYR A 290 -4.12 -13.32 -12.31
CA TYR A 290 -4.57 -12.34 -13.31
C TYR A 290 -3.65 -11.13 -13.39
N ILE A 291 -3.25 -10.55 -12.25
CA ILE A 291 -2.38 -9.38 -12.24
C ILE A 291 -0.98 -9.66 -12.79
N TYR A 292 -0.58 -10.95 -12.83
CA TYR A 292 0.65 -11.42 -13.45
C TYR A 292 0.50 -11.88 -14.92
N ASP A 293 -0.70 -11.74 -15.53
CA ASP A 293 -0.78 -11.81 -17.00
C ASP A 293 0.07 -10.68 -17.61
N PRO A 294 0.95 -10.95 -18.59
CA PRO A 294 1.88 -9.94 -19.09
C PRO A 294 1.22 -8.66 -19.60
N LYS A 295 0.06 -8.73 -20.25
CA LYS A 295 -0.65 -7.56 -20.77
C LYS A 295 -1.31 -6.76 -19.64
N VAL A 296 -1.93 -7.47 -18.70
CA VAL A 296 -2.54 -6.87 -17.52
C VAL A 296 -1.48 -6.19 -16.67
N SER A 297 -0.39 -6.90 -16.41
CA SER A 297 0.74 -6.41 -15.64
C SER A 297 1.37 -5.17 -16.27
N ALA A 298 1.64 -5.19 -17.58
CA ALA A 298 2.16 -4.01 -18.28
C ALA A 298 1.24 -2.79 -18.14
N LYS A 299 -0.07 -2.98 -18.36
CA LYS A 299 -1.08 -1.91 -18.20
C LYS A 299 -1.10 -1.35 -16.79
N ASN A 300 -1.10 -2.24 -15.78
CA ASN A 300 -1.14 -1.83 -14.38
C ASN A 300 0.12 -1.06 -13.97
N PHE A 301 1.29 -1.54 -14.36
CA PHE A 301 2.55 -0.89 -14.03
C PHE A 301 2.80 0.39 -14.84
N ASP A 302 2.19 0.54 -16.01
CA ASP A 302 2.13 1.82 -16.73
C ASP A 302 1.31 2.88 -15.97
N TYR A 303 0.21 2.46 -15.32
CA TYR A 303 -0.57 3.34 -14.43
C TYR A 303 0.24 3.74 -13.19
N MET A 304 0.87 2.78 -12.53
CA MET A 304 1.72 3.00 -11.36
C MET A 304 2.97 3.83 -11.69
N LYS A 305 3.39 3.90 -12.96
CA LYS A 305 4.66 4.47 -13.42
C LYS A 305 5.88 3.83 -12.73
N LEU A 306 5.83 2.50 -12.53
CA LEU A 306 6.85 1.72 -11.85
C LEU A 306 7.46 0.64 -12.77
N PRO A 307 8.71 0.20 -12.52
CA PRO A 307 9.28 -0.96 -13.19
C PRO A 307 8.56 -2.23 -12.75
N ASN A 308 8.29 -3.11 -13.73
CA ASN A 308 7.49 -4.30 -13.53
C ASN A 308 8.29 -5.43 -12.85
N ALA A 309 7.61 -6.18 -11.99
CA ALA A 309 8.10 -7.45 -11.44
C ALA A 309 7.88 -8.66 -12.40
N ASN A 310 7.17 -8.45 -13.50
CA ASN A 310 6.87 -9.46 -14.52
C ASN A 310 7.82 -9.29 -15.70
N ALA A 311 8.74 -10.25 -15.88
CA ALA A 311 9.78 -10.20 -16.91
C ALA A 311 9.23 -10.06 -18.34
N THR A 312 8.12 -10.76 -18.63
CA THR A 312 7.48 -10.72 -19.95
C THR A 312 6.72 -9.41 -20.20
N ALA A 313 6.25 -8.75 -19.14
CA ALA A 313 5.55 -7.48 -19.24
C ALA A 313 6.47 -6.26 -19.41
N ILE A 314 7.71 -6.31 -18.92
CA ILE A 314 8.68 -5.21 -19.03
C ILE A 314 8.80 -4.64 -20.48
N PRO A 315 9.01 -5.45 -21.52
CA PRO A 315 9.12 -4.93 -22.88
C PRO A 315 7.79 -4.42 -23.46
N MET A 316 6.66 -4.65 -22.79
CA MET A 316 5.33 -4.15 -23.17
C MET A 316 5.00 -2.81 -22.52
N GLN A 317 5.73 -2.42 -21.48
CA GLN A 317 5.53 -1.13 -20.80
C GLN A 317 5.99 0.04 -21.67
N LYS A 318 5.44 1.22 -21.37
CA LYS A 318 5.86 2.47 -22.00
C LYS A 318 7.36 2.71 -21.77
N LYS A 319 8.06 2.99 -22.85
CA LYS A 319 9.51 3.21 -22.84
C LYS A 319 9.94 4.30 -21.84
N GLU A 320 9.14 5.36 -21.73
CA GLU A 320 9.37 6.48 -20.82
C GLU A 320 9.43 6.04 -19.35
N ILE A 321 8.71 4.97 -18.96
CA ILE A 321 8.73 4.42 -17.60
C ILE A 321 9.98 3.57 -17.42
N VAL A 322 10.19 2.61 -18.31
CA VAL A 322 11.34 1.70 -18.23
C VAL A 322 12.68 2.44 -18.30
N GLU A 323 12.72 3.56 -19.02
CA GLU A 323 13.91 4.40 -19.17
C GLU A 323 13.97 5.61 -18.23
N ASN A 324 13.01 5.74 -17.29
CA ASN A 324 13.01 6.87 -16.36
C ASN A 324 14.33 6.95 -15.58
N PRO A 325 15.01 8.12 -15.57
CA PRO A 325 16.33 8.26 -14.97
C PRO A 325 16.34 8.03 -13.45
N ILE A 326 15.25 8.39 -12.74
CA ILE A 326 15.11 8.15 -11.29
C ILE A 326 15.06 6.66 -11.00
N LEU A 327 14.24 5.90 -11.74
CA LEU A 327 14.10 4.46 -11.56
C LEU A 327 15.37 3.72 -11.91
N LYS A 328 16.08 4.14 -12.96
CA LYS A 328 17.39 3.57 -13.34
C LYS A 328 18.47 3.85 -12.29
N ASP A 329 18.56 5.08 -11.78
CA ASP A 329 19.52 5.43 -10.73
C ASP A 329 19.22 4.69 -9.43
N ALA A 330 17.95 4.60 -9.03
CA ALA A 330 17.49 3.81 -7.88
C ALA A 330 17.86 2.33 -8.01
N ALA A 331 17.64 1.73 -9.17
CA ALA A 331 18.02 0.34 -9.43
C ALA A 331 19.53 0.13 -9.38
N ALA A 332 20.32 1.03 -9.97
CA ALA A 332 21.78 0.97 -9.96
C ALA A 332 22.40 1.11 -8.55
N LYS A 333 21.72 1.86 -7.67
CA LYS A 333 22.13 2.11 -6.28
C LYS A 333 21.44 1.21 -5.25
N SER A 334 20.71 0.20 -5.67
CA SER A 334 19.98 -0.70 -4.76
C SER A 334 20.91 -1.42 -3.76
N ASN A 335 22.19 -1.63 -4.10
CA ASN A 335 23.20 -2.17 -3.20
C ASN A 335 23.57 -1.24 -2.04
N MET A 336 23.15 0.01 -2.04
CA MET A 336 23.27 0.95 -0.91
C MET A 336 22.12 0.82 0.08
N GLY A 337 21.09 0.07 -0.28
CA GLY A 337 19.92 -0.19 0.56
C GLY A 337 20.17 -1.28 1.59
N GLU A 338 19.66 -1.07 2.79
CA GLU A 338 19.55 -2.07 3.85
C GLU A 338 18.09 -2.52 3.96
N TRP A 339 17.85 -3.83 3.97
CA TRP A 339 16.51 -4.38 4.18
C TRP A 339 16.06 -4.14 5.62
N LEU A 340 14.78 -3.83 5.81
CA LEU A 340 14.18 -3.89 7.14
C LEU A 340 14.02 -5.34 7.58
N HIS A 341 14.18 -5.56 8.88
CA HIS A 341 13.93 -6.82 9.53
C HIS A 341 12.92 -6.61 10.66
N ASP A 342 12.29 -7.68 11.09
CA ASP A 342 11.56 -7.70 12.35
C ASP A 342 12.54 -7.43 13.49
N ILE A 343 12.29 -6.36 14.25
CA ILE A 343 13.10 -5.94 15.40
C ILE A 343 12.47 -6.36 16.73
N GLY A 344 11.44 -7.23 16.66
CA GLY A 344 10.78 -7.78 17.84
C GLY A 344 10.27 -6.70 18.79
N ASN A 345 10.46 -6.87 20.09
CA ASN A 345 9.97 -5.94 21.11
C ASN A 345 10.55 -4.52 21.01
N ALA A 346 11.66 -4.32 20.26
CA ALA A 346 12.23 -2.99 20.09
C ALA A 346 11.28 -2.04 19.34
N ILE A 347 10.34 -2.55 18.56
CA ILE A 347 9.31 -1.73 17.88
C ILE A 347 8.56 -0.84 18.85
N THR A 348 8.25 -1.30 20.07
CA THR A 348 7.56 -0.52 21.10
C THR A 348 8.28 0.79 21.44
N MET A 349 9.60 0.80 21.39
CA MET A 349 10.41 2.00 21.63
C MET A 349 10.29 2.98 20.45
N TYR A 350 10.31 2.49 19.22
CA TYR A 350 10.08 3.29 18.02
C TYR A 350 8.70 3.93 18.04
N ASP A 351 7.65 3.16 18.37
CA ASP A 351 6.27 3.63 18.43
C ASP A 351 6.08 4.72 19.49
N LYS A 352 6.72 4.54 20.67
CA LYS A 352 6.71 5.55 21.73
C LYS A 352 7.33 6.85 21.23
N PHE A 353 8.54 6.81 20.70
CA PHE A 353 9.23 7.99 20.20
C PHE A 353 8.55 8.61 18.98
N TRP A 354 7.95 7.79 18.12
CA TRP A 354 7.14 8.27 17.00
C TRP A 354 5.94 9.08 17.45
N THR A 355 5.23 8.58 18.47
CA THR A 355 4.09 9.27 19.05
C THR A 355 4.52 10.61 19.68
N GLU A 356 5.63 10.61 20.44
CA GLU A 356 6.18 11.82 21.03
C GLU A 356 6.60 12.83 19.95
N LEU A 357 7.27 12.38 18.88
CA LEU A 357 7.71 13.23 17.78
C LEU A 357 6.54 13.95 17.10
N LYS A 358 5.41 13.24 16.88
CA LYS A 358 4.23 13.79 16.19
C LYS A 358 3.36 14.65 17.07
N THR A 359 3.28 14.36 18.35
CA THR A 359 2.40 15.07 19.30
C THR A 359 3.11 16.19 20.07
N GLY A 360 4.43 16.18 20.11
CA GLY A 360 5.23 17.11 20.89
C GLY A 360 5.13 16.88 22.42
N LYS A 361 4.67 15.68 22.84
CA LYS A 361 4.44 15.32 24.25
C LYS A 361 5.25 14.10 24.63
#